data_c68a96473d04ab678e9b65413396f51c
#
_entry.id   c68a96473d04ab678e9b65413396f51c
#
_cell.length_a   1.000
_cell.length_b   1.000
_cell.length_c   1.000
_cell.angle_alpha   90.00
_cell.angle_beta   90.00
_cell.angle_gamma   90.00
#
_symmetry.space_group_name_H-M   'P 1'
#
loop_
_entity.id
_entity.type
_entity.pdbx_description
1 polymer ?
#
loop_
_entity_poly.entity_id
_entity_poly.type
_entity_poly.pdbx_seq_one_letter_code
_entity_poly.pdbx_strand_id
1 'polypeptide(L)'
;MPTNQARAHPPTIHAALAEKHCQPDAVLEHIDEEADIIVGMFNSEPLTVLDALKANAERLSGVRIHQMFPSRERDYMHGAFPGLRHVSWFLSPANREAFRNDTCDLIPNNFSAVPALMRRATRRSLVLAAVSGSPRLLLAWHQRRLCGAADR
;
A
#
# COMPACT_ATOMS: atom_id res chain seq x y z
N MET A 1 31.55 4.24 31.86
CA MET A 1 30.48 3.64 31.05
C MET A 1 30.54 4.28 29.67
N PRO A 2 31.04 3.62 28.62
CA PRO A 2 31.04 4.21 27.28
C PRO A 2 29.62 4.09 26.69
N THR A 3 29.04 5.23 26.34
CA THR A 3 27.79 5.33 25.60
C THR A 3 27.99 4.77 24.20
N ASN A 4 27.35 3.64 23.95
CA ASN A 4 27.25 3.03 22.62
C ASN A 4 26.37 3.93 21.74
N GLN A 5 26.97 4.94 21.11
CA GLN A 5 26.35 5.64 19.99
C GLN A 5 26.39 4.71 18.79
N ALA A 6 25.30 3.97 18.60
CA ALA A 6 25.06 3.26 17.35
C ALA A 6 25.12 4.29 16.21
N ARG A 7 26.20 4.27 15.43
CA ARG A 7 26.35 5.06 14.21
C ARG A 7 25.26 4.57 13.25
N ALA A 8 24.18 5.32 13.14
CA ALA A 8 23.22 5.14 12.08
C ALA A 8 23.94 5.42 10.75
N HIS A 9 24.34 4.36 10.06
CA HIS A 9 24.77 4.51 8.67
C HIS A 9 23.56 4.96 7.86
N PRO A 10 23.65 6.06 7.09
CA PRO A 10 22.60 6.42 6.17
C PRO A 10 22.40 5.25 5.20
N PRO A 11 21.15 4.88 4.87
CA PRO A 11 20.90 3.79 3.93
C PRO A 11 21.56 4.16 2.59
N THR A 12 22.44 3.30 2.13
CA THR A 12 23.07 3.44 0.82
C THR A 12 22.01 3.08 -0.22
N ILE A 13 21.38 4.09 -0.81
CA ILE A 13 20.52 3.88 -1.97
C ILE A 13 21.44 3.48 -3.13
N HIS A 14 21.19 2.30 -3.71
CA HIS A 14 21.93 1.88 -4.89
C HIS A 14 21.82 2.97 -5.97
N ALA A 15 22.92 3.32 -6.66
CA ALA A 15 22.95 4.42 -7.62
C ALA A 15 21.83 4.32 -8.69
N ALA A 16 21.50 3.12 -9.13
CA ALA A 16 20.39 2.85 -10.06
C ALA A 16 18.98 3.20 -9.51
N LEU A 17 18.84 3.35 -8.20
CA LEU A 17 17.58 3.74 -7.56
C LEU A 17 17.55 5.24 -7.21
N ALA A 18 18.72 5.88 -7.15
CA ALA A 18 18.81 7.31 -6.83
C ALA A 18 18.07 8.18 -7.87
N GLU A 19 18.17 7.80 -9.15
CA GLU A 19 17.48 8.48 -10.25
C GLU A 19 15.95 8.31 -10.23
N LYS A 20 15.46 7.29 -9.50
CA LYS A 20 14.02 6.99 -9.35
C LYS A 20 13.43 7.60 -8.08
N HIS A 21 14.23 8.32 -7.32
CA HIS A 21 13.74 8.96 -6.10
C HIS A 21 12.85 10.14 -6.46
N CYS A 22 11.62 10.14 -5.98
CA CYS A 22 10.65 11.19 -6.20
C CYS A 22 9.91 11.55 -4.90
N GLN A 23 9.13 12.62 -4.95
CA GLN A 23 8.26 13.00 -3.84
C GLN A 23 7.09 12.00 -3.70
N PRO A 24 6.54 11.82 -2.50
CA PRO A 24 5.43 10.89 -2.26
C PRO A 24 4.23 11.11 -3.19
N ASP A 25 3.93 12.37 -3.54
CA ASP A 25 2.81 12.74 -4.39
C ASP A 25 2.95 12.25 -5.84
N ALA A 26 4.18 11.99 -6.30
CA ALA A 26 4.42 11.45 -7.63
C ALA A 26 3.78 10.07 -7.84
N VAL A 27 3.43 9.37 -6.78
CA VAL A 27 2.67 8.10 -6.87
C VAL A 27 1.31 8.28 -7.54
N LEU A 28 0.69 9.45 -7.39
CA LEU A 28 -0.62 9.75 -7.95
C LEU A 28 -0.65 9.68 -9.49
N GLU A 29 0.48 9.94 -10.15
CA GLU A 29 0.61 9.84 -11.61
C GLU A 29 0.52 8.39 -12.12
N HIS A 30 0.66 7.42 -11.22
CA HIS A 30 0.62 5.99 -11.51
C HIS A 30 -0.70 5.32 -11.10
N ILE A 31 -1.65 6.10 -10.57
CA ILE A 31 -2.95 5.60 -10.13
C ILE A 31 -3.99 5.95 -11.16
N ASP A 32 -4.42 4.94 -11.90
CA ASP A 32 -5.54 5.07 -12.84
C ASP A 32 -6.88 5.09 -12.08
N GLU A 33 -7.94 5.53 -12.74
CA GLU A 33 -9.31 5.35 -12.24
C GLU A 33 -9.59 3.86 -12.03
N GLU A 34 -10.36 3.54 -11.00
CA GLU A 34 -10.70 2.17 -10.59
C GLU A 34 -9.49 1.25 -10.31
N ALA A 35 -8.32 1.82 -10.02
CA ALA A 35 -7.13 1.04 -9.71
C ALA A 35 -7.24 0.31 -8.37
N ASP A 36 -6.51 -0.79 -8.26
CA ASP A 36 -6.27 -1.49 -7.00
C ASP A 36 -4.89 -1.14 -6.46
N ILE A 37 -4.83 -0.63 -5.25
CA ILE A 37 -3.58 -0.33 -4.54
C ILE A 37 -3.36 -1.43 -3.50
N ILE A 38 -2.27 -2.16 -3.63
CA ILE A 38 -1.88 -3.20 -2.67
C ILE A 38 -0.85 -2.58 -1.71
N VAL A 39 -1.19 -2.50 -0.45
CA VAL A 39 -0.37 -1.88 0.59
C VAL A 39 0.30 -2.92 1.46
N GLY A 40 1.58 -2.73 1.74
CA GLY A 40 2.33 -3.54 2.69
C GLY A 40 1.72 -3.49 4.09
N MET A 41 1.90 -4.57 4.85
CA MET A 41 1.36 -4.68 6.21
C MET A 41 2.39 -4.26 7.26
N PHE A 42 1.92 -3.81 8.43
CA PHE A 42 2.74 -3.45 9.59
C PHE A 42 3.92 -2.53 9.23
N ASN A 43 5.15 -2.96 9.49
CA ASN A 43 6.37 -2.18 9.28
C ASN A 43 6.69 -1.88 7.81
N SER A 44 6.05 -2.56 6.86
CA SER A 44 6.17 -2.25 5.44
C SER A 44 5.07 -1.33 4.91
N GLU A 45 4.24 -0.78 5.79
CA GLU A 45 3.23 0.22 5.44
C GLU A 45 3.89 1.55 5.05
N PRO A 46 3.68 2.06 3.82
CA PRO A 46 4.32 3.28 3.34
C PRO A 46 3.56 4.52 3.81
N LEU A 47 3.76 4.91 5.06
CA LEU A 47 2.96 5.93 5.74
C LEU A 47 2.88 7.26 4.97
N THR A 48 4.02 7.78 4.50
CA THR A 48 4.10 9.05 3.74
C THR A 48 3.28 9.03 2.46
N VAL A 49 3.24 7.87 1.77
CA VAL A 49 2.48 7.73 0.54
C VAL A 49 0.99 7.60 0.83
N LEU A 50 0.62 6.89 1.88
CA LEU A 50 -0.78 6.83 2.31
C LEU A 50 -1.29 8.20 2.77
N ASP A 51 -0.42 9.03 3.35
CA ASP A 51 -0.76 10.41 3.71
C ASP A 51 -0.90 11.29 2.45
N ALA A 52 -0.06 11.09 1.41
CA ALA A 52 -0.21 11.75 0.12
C ALA A 52 -1.50 11.33 -0.61
N LEU A 53 -1.86 10.03 -0.58
CA LEU A 53 -3.14 9.54 -1.11
C LEU A 53 -4.33 10.19 -0.41
N LYS A 54 -4.29 10.29 0.92
CA LYS A 54 -5.32 10.97 1.71
C LYS A 54 -5.44 12.44 1.33
N ALA A 55 -4.33 13.15 1.25
CA ALA A 55 -4.31 14.58 0.91
C ALA A 55 -4.85 14.88 -0.50
N ASN A 56 -4.86 13.89 -1.40
CA ASN A 56 -5.33 14.02 -2.78
C ASN A 56 -6.54 13.10 -3.07
N ALA A 57 -7.26 12.66 -2.06
CA ALA A 57 -8.33 11.68 -2.20
C ALA A 57 -9.46 12.12 -3.14
N GLU A 58 -9.71 13.43 -3.26
CA GLU A 58 -10.71 13.98 -4.17
C GLU A 58 -10.39 13.78 -5.67
N ARG A 59 -9.12 13.51 -5.99
CA ARG A 59 -8.66 13.22 -7.35
C ARG A 59 -8.79 11.74 -7.73
N LEU A 60 -9.10 10.90 -6.77
CA LEU A 60 -9.17 9.45 -6.93
C LEU A 60 -10.63 9.03 -7.13
N SER A 61 -10.87 8.15 -8.10
CA SER A 61 -12.20 7.67 -8.46
C SER A 61 -12.23 6.15 -8.53
N GLY A 62 -13.05 5.52 -7.69
CA GLY A 62 -13.23 4.07 -7.67
C GLY A 62 -12.01 3.25 -7.26
N VAL A 63 -11.03 3.89 -6.63
CA VAL A 63 -9.77 3.26 -6.20
C VAL A 63 -10.00 2.41 -4.97
N ARG A 64 -9.47 1.17 -4.98
CA ARG A 64 -9.54 0.24 -3.85
C ARG A 64 -8.17 0.07 -3.21
N ILE A 65 -8.11 0.22 -1.90
CA ILE A 65 -6.89 0.04 -1.10
C ILE A 65 -6.95 -1.33 -0.43
N HIS A 66 -6.20 -2.29 -0.98
CA HIS A 66 -6.06 -3.65 -0.46
C HIS A 66 -4.97 -3.71 0.60
N GLN A 67 -5.34 -4.09 1.80
CA GLN A 67 -4.40 -4.13 2.91
C GLN A 67 -4.68 -5.29 3.87
N MET A 68 -3.62 -5.93 4.34
CA MET A 68 -3.64 -6.84 5.49
C MET A 68 -3.08 -6.11 6.70
N PHE A 69 -3.72 -6.26 7.85
CA PHE A 69 -3.19 -5.78 9.13
C PHE A 69 -2.64 -4.33 9.06
N PRO A 70 -3.50 -3.33 8.82
CA PRO A 70 -3.08 -1.94 8.92
C PRO A 70 -2.50 -1.65 10.31
N SER A 71 -1.44 -0.86 10.36
CA SER A 71 -0.74 -0.50 11.59
C SER A 71 -1.55 0.49 12.43
N ARG A 72 -2.39 1.27 11.77
CA ARG A 72 -3.25 2.29 12.37
C ARG A 72 -4.53 2.47 11.58
N GLU A 73 -5.52 2.99 12.27
CA GLU A 73 -6.77 3.46 11.70
C GLU A 73 -6.55 4.68 10.79
N ARG A 74 -7.33 4.77 9.70
CA ARG A 74 -7.26 5.85 8.73
C ARG A 74 -8.65 6.23 8.23
N ASP A 75 -8.86 7.49 7.90
CA ASP A 75 -10.16 8.04 7.49
C ASP A 75 -10.76 7.33 6.28
N TYR A 76 -9.94 6.89 5.31
CA TYR A 76 -10.44 6.15 4.14
C TYR A 76 -11.07 4.79 4.51
N MET A 77 -10.71 4.19 5.64
CA MET A 77 -11.34 2.95 6.13
C MET A 77 -12.78 3.18 6.55
N HIS A 78 -13.09 4.41 7.01
CA HIS A 78 -14.41 4.81 7.47
C HIS A 78 -15.26 5.49 6.40
N GLY A 79 -14.87 5.40 5.13
CA GLY A 79 -15.65 5.95 4.03
C GLY A 79 -15.63 7.47 3.93
N ALA A 80 -14.62 8.13 4.52
CA ALA A 80 -14.50 9.59 4.47
C ALA A 80 -14.29 10.14 3.04
N PHE A 81 -13.86 9.28 2.11
CA PHE A 81 -13.58 9.68 0.73
C PHE A 81 -14.35 8.79 -0.24
N PRO A 82 -15.37 9.33 -0.96
CA PRO A 82 -16.22 8.52 -1.86
C PRO A 82 -15.46 7.80 -2.98
N GLY A 83 -14.32 8.34 -3.40
CA GLY A 83 -13.47 7.76 -4.45
C GLY A 83 -12.54 6.64 -3.96
N LEU A 84 -12.45 6.40 -2.64
CA LEU A 84 -11.57 5.40 -2.03
C LEU A 84 -12.38 4.35 -1.28
N ARG A 85 -12.10 3.07 -1.52
CA ARG A 85 -12.68 1.94 -0.78
C ARG A 85 -11.57 1.10 -0.15
N HIS A 86 -11.66 0.87 1.15
CA HIS A 86 -10.75 -0.05 1.84
C HIS A 86 -11.21 -1.50 1.66
N VAL A 87 -10.29 -2.37 1.26
CA VAL A 87 -10.51 -3.81 1.11
C VAL A 87 -9.55 -4.54 2.03
N SER A 88 -10.08 -5.13 3.08
CA SER A 88 -9.29 -5.88 4.05
C SER A 88 -9.15 -7.34 3.66
N TRP A 89 -7.98 -7.89 3.88
CA TRP A 89 -7.73 -9.33 3.73
C TRP A 89 -7.73 -10.06 5.08
N PHE A 90 -7.55 -9.31 6.18
CA PHE A 90 -7.72 -9.75 7.56
C PHE A 90 -8.13 -8.58 8.43
N LEU A 91 -9.17 -8.76 9.24
CA LEU A 91 -9.61 -7.74 10.16
C LEU A 91 -8.66 -7.63 11.36
N SER A 92 -8.20 -6.42 11.59
CA SER A 92 -7.43 -6.00 12.76
C SER A 92 -8.25 -5.06 13.65
N PRO A 93 -7.78 -4.70 14.84
CA PRO A 93 -8.44 -3.65 15.61
C PRO A 93 -8.66 -2.34 14.84
N ALA A 94 -7.73 -1.98 13.94
CA ALA A 94 -7.76 -0.73 13.19
C ALA A 94 -8.87 -0.63 12.13
N ASN A 95 -9.41 -1.76 11.65
CA ASN A 95 -10.45 -1.74 10.58
C ASN A 95 -11.70 -2.55 10.91
N ARG A 96 -11.78 -3.13 12.12
CA ARG A 96 -12.93 -3.97 12.52
C ARG A 96 -14.21 -3.15 12.66
N GLU A 97 -14.11 -1.93 13.14
CA GLU A 97 -15.25 -1.02 13.25
C GLU A 97 -15.74 -0.59 11.87
N ALA A 98 -14.81 -0.20 10.99
CA ALA A 98 -15.11 0.15 9.60
C ALA A 98 -15.86 -0.98 8.88
N PHE A 99 -15.46 -2.24 9.10
CA PHE A 99 -16.17 -3.39 8.55
C PHE A 99 -17.60 -3.54 9.09
N ARG A 100 -17.81 -3.32 10.39
CA ARG A 100 -19.16 -3.38 11.00
C ARG A 100 -20.09 -2.29 10.47
N ASN A 101 -19.51 -1.15 10.10
CA ASN A 101 -20.24 0.02 9.58
C ASN A 101 -20.37 0.00 8.05
N ASP A 102 -20.00 -1.11 7.40
CA ASP A 102 -20.06 -1.30 5.93
C ASP A 102 -19.24 -0.29 5.12
N THR A 103 -18.19 0.28 5.72
CA THR A 103 -17.26 1.20 5.06
C THR A 103 -15.97 0.53 4.59
N CYS A 104 -15.77 -0.74 4.97
CA CYS A 104 -14.63 -1.57 4.59
C CYS A 104 -15.12 -2.92 4.07
N ASP A 105 -14.61 -3.36 2.94
CA ASP A 105 -14.85 -4.69 2.41
C ASP A 105 -13.91 -5.72 3.05
N LEU A 106 -14.37 -6.97 3.15
CA LEU A 106 -13.53 -8.09 3.59
C LEU A 106 -13.51 -9.17 2.52
N ILE A 107 -12.33 -9.64 2.17
CA ILE A 107 -12.14 -10.83 1.35
C ILE A 107 -11.74 -11.99 2.28
N PRO A 108 -12.68 -12.87 2.67
CA PRO A 108 -12.37 -14.02 3.51
C PRO A 108 -11.39 -14.96 2.81
N ASN A 109 -10.34 -15.33 3.48
CA ASN A 109 -9.30 -16.15 2.86
C ASN A 109 -8.45 -16.91 3.89
N ASN A 110 -7.66 -17.88 3.38
CA ASN A 110 -6.52 -18.43 4.06
C ASN A 110 -5.26 -17.70 3.59
N PHE A 111 -4.31 -17.43 4.46
CA PHE A 111 -3.09 -16.68 4.14
C PHE A 111 -2.36 -17.22 2.90
N SER A 112 -2.26 -18.53 2.77
CA SER A 112 -1.64 -19.19 1.60
C SER A 112 -2.37 -18.97 0.28
N ALA A 113 -3.67 -18.65 0.33
CA ALA A 113 -4.48 -18.39 -0.86
C ALA A 113 -4.39 -16.94 -1.36
N VAL A 114 -3.90 -16.02 -0.54
CA VAL A 114 -3.84 -14.57 -0.84
C VAL A 114 -3.19 -14.26 -2.20
N PRO A 115 -2.03 -14.83 -2.58
CA PRO A 115 -1.43 -14.54 -3.88
C PRO A 115 -2.31 -14.94 -5.08
N ALA A 116 -3.04 -16.05 -4.96
CA ALA A 116 -3.94 -16.51 -6.00
C ALA A 116 -5.21 -15.65 -6.08
N LEU A 117 -5.75 -15.26 -4.94
CA LEU A 117 -6.91 -14.39 -4.85
C LEU A 117 -6.60 -12.98 -5.36
N MET A 118 -5.45 -12.41 -4.98
CA MET A 118 -5.00 -11.12 -5.49
C MET A 118 -4.93 -11.10 -7.01
N ARG A 119 -4.31 -12.12 -7.63
CA ARG A 119 -4.26 -12.22 -9.09
C ARG A 119 -5.63 -12.25 -9.79
N ARG A 120 -6.65 -12.72 -9.11
CA ARG A 120 -8.03 -12.80 -9.64
C ARG A 120 -8.86 -11.55 -9.33
N ALA A 121 -8.63 -10.96 -8.16
CA ALA A 121 -9.46 -9.88 -7.63
C ALA A 121 -8.96 -8.49 -8.02
N THR A 122 -7.71 -8.37 -8.41
CA THR A 122 -7.10 -7.08 -8.74
C THR A 122 -7.27 -6.76 -10.22
N ARG A 123 -7.59 -5.50 -10.47
CA ARG A 123 -7.63 -4.89 -11.80
C ARG A 123 -6.22 -4.43 -12.18
N ARG A 124 -6.03 -3.16 -12.59
CA ARG A 124 -4.70 -2.56 -12.67
C ARG A 124 -4.19 -2.32 -11.24
N SER A 125 -3.08 -2.94 -10.88
CA SER A 125 -2.60 -2.94 -9.50
C SER A 125 -1.31 -2.16 -9.35
N LEU A 126 -1.26 -1.33 -8.32
CA LEU A 126 -0.05 -0.67 -7.84
C LEU A 126 0.32 -1.24 -6.47
N VAL A 127 1.55 -1.72 -6.32
CA VAL A 127 2.04 -2.23 -5.03
C VAL A 127 2.84 -1.14 -4.34
N LEU A 128 2.42 -0.80 -3.13
CA LEU A 128 3.06 0.18 -2.28
C LEU A 128 3.61 -0.50 -1.01
N ALA A 129 4.91 -0.41 -0.81
CA ALA A 129 5.54 -0.93 0.39
C ALA A 129 6.68 -0.03 0.86
N ALA A 130 6.82 0.14 2.17
CA ALA A 130 8.01 0.73 2.75
C ALA A 130 9.12 -0.30 2.84
N VAL A 131 10.34 0.09 2.55
CA VAL A 131 11.51 -0.74 2.77
C VAL A 131 11.99 -0.54 4.21
N SER A 132 12.19 -1.65 4.91
CA SER A 132 12.63 -1.65 6.31
C SER A 132 13.92 -0.87 6.49
N GLY A 133 13.94 0.05 7.47
CA GLY A 133 15.13 0.82 7.87
C GLY A 133 15.27 2.21 7.26
N SER A 134 14.39 2.64 6.34
CA SER A 134 14.38 4.01 5.84
C SER A 134 12.95 4.58 5.77
N PRO A 135 12.66 5.69 6.42
CA PRO A 135 11.37 6.37 6.26
C PRO A 135 11.17 7.00 4.88
N ARG A 136 12.18 6.92 4.00
CA ARG A 136 12.22 7.61 2.70
C ARG A 136 12.27 6.68 1.50
N LEU A 137 12.34 5.37 1.66
CA LEU A 137 12.41 4.45 0.51
C LEU A 137 11.03 3.86 0.24
N LEU A 138 10.44 4.29 -0.85
CA LEU A 138 9.21 3.78 -1.40
C LEU A 138 9.55 2.94 -2.63
N LEU A 139 9.14 1.68 -2.63
CA LEU A 139 9.07 0.89 -3.85
C LEU A 139 7.62 0.90 -4.33
N ALA A 140 7.34 1.69 -5.36
CA ALA A 140 6.12 1.57 -6.13
C ALA A 140 6.40 0.63 -7.31
N TRP A 141 5.69 -0.47 -7.39
CA TRP A 141 5.76 -1.37 -8.52
C TRP A 141 4.41 -1.42 -9.24
N HIS A 142 4.43 -0.97 -10.50
CA HIS A 142 3.27 -1.04 -11.37
C HIS A 142 3.28 -2.39 -12.11
N GLN A 143 2.34 -3.26 -11.77
CA GLN A 143 2.20 -4.56 -12.40
C GLN A 143 1.45 -4.43 -13.74
N ARG A 144 2.15 -3.99 -14.79
CA ARG A 144 1.61 -4.03 -16.16
C ARG A 144 1.71 -5.41 -16.82
N ARG A 145 2.51 -6.35 -16.31
CA ARG A 145 2.65 -7.71 -16.87
C ARG A 145 3.22 -8.69 -15.84
N LEU A 146 2.36 -9.41 -15.15
CA LEU A 146 2.69 -10.77 -14.71
C LEU A 146 1.88 -11.85 -15.44
N CYS A 147 1.16 -11.50 -16.51
CA CYS A 147 0.44 -12.44 -17.35
C CYS A 147 1.19 -12.84 -18.63
N GLY A 148 2.49 -12.61 -18.72
CA GLY A 148 3.24 -12.79 -19.97
C GLY A 148 4.46 -13.71 -19.91
N ALA A 149 4.58 -14.60 -18.92
CA ALA A 149 5.72 -15.52 -18.83
C ALA A 149 5.34 -16.93 -18.40
N ALA A 150 4.23 -17.46 -18.92
CA ALA A 150 3.85 -18.86 -18.74
C ALA A 150 3.29 -19.46 -20.05
N ASP A 151 3.90 -19.10 -21.19
CA ASP A 151 3.77 -19.84 -22.43
C ASP A 151 5.17 -20.08 -22.99
N ARG A 152 5.85 -21.09 -22.42
CA ARG A 152 6.80 -22.00 -23.09
C ARG A 152 6.99 -23.24 -22.26
#